data_ceb3ed5eeddd96eb465139e566d413c1
#
_entry.id   ceb3ed5eeddd96eb465139e566d413c1
#
_cell.length_a   1.000
_cell.length_b   1.000
_cell.length_c   1.000
_cell.angle_alpha   90.00
_cell.angle_beta   90.00
_cell.angle_gamma   90.00
#
_symmetry.space_group_name_H-M   'P 1'
#
loop_
_entity.id
_entity.type
_entity.pdbx_description
1 polymer ?
#
loop_
_entity_poly.entity_id
_entity_poly.type
_entity_poly.pdbx_seq_one_letter_code
_entity_poly.pdbx_strand_id
1 'polypeptide(L)'
;TTTGINFASTADIFVKLMDGLGYKKFAAHGHDWGAIITAQLGHKHADKLIGAHFTTMLPLDTFGGGTVDDSFFGANEMDIAEKNMHFFADGGGYFALQSTRPQTLANALSDSPVGLCSWILEKRRDWSDCGGDVESRFSKDDLITTVMLYWLTDSFGTSARFYYEAAHQPWVPSHNRKPVVEAPCGIAIFPEEVLAQPKAWIEHYYNVKHLSEMSSGGHFAAMEEPEALLKDIQQFFASLR
;
A
#
# COMPACT_ATOMS: atom_id res chain seq x y z
N THR A 1 3.19 -23.72 7.52
CA THR A 1 3.07 -22.39 6.87
C THR A 1 2.81 -22.62 5.39
N THR A 2 1.77 -21.96 4.85
CA THR A 2 1.46 -22.00 3.42
C THR A 2 2.41 -21.06 2.67
N THR A 3 3.01 -21.55 1.59
CA THR A 3 3.83 -20.73 0.67
C THR A 3 2.97 -20.21 -0.49
N GLY A 4 3.46 -19.22 -1.23
CA GLY A 4 2.77 -18.72 -2.42
C GLY A 4 1.65 -17.71 -2.15
N ILE A 5 1.54 -17.19 -0.92
CA ILE A 5 0.57 -16.15 -0.58
C ILE A 5 1.21 -14.78 -0.87
N ASN A 6 0.68 -14.09 -1.87
CA ASN A 6 1.06 -12.73 -2.26
C ASN A 6 -0.19 -11.87 -2.47
N PHE A 7 -0.01 -10.63 -2.93
CA PHE A 7 -1.13 -9.71 -3.15
C PHE A 7 -2.18 -10.23 -4.14
N ALA A 8 -1.77 -10.95 -5.19
CA ALA A 8 -2.69 -11.46 -6.21
C ALA A 8 -3.57 -12.59 -5.65
N SER A 9 -2.95 -13.56 -4.94
CA SER A 9 -3.70 -14.62 -4.27
C SER A 9 -4.56 -14.10 -3.10
N THR A 10 -4.10 -13.06 -2.41
CA THR A 10 -4.87 -12.40 -1.33
C THR A 10 -6.14 -11.74 -1.87
N ALA A 11 -6.08 -11.08 -3.03
CA ALA A 11 -7.27 -10.55 -3.70
C ALA A 11 -8.31 -11.64 -3.98
N ASP A 12 -7.89 -12.81 -4.47
CA ASP A 12 -8.77 -13.95 -4.70
C ASP A 12 -9.39 -14.49 -3.39
N ILE A 13 -8.61 -14.48 -2.29
CA ILE A 13 -9.10 -14.89 -0.96
C ILE A 13 -10.16 -13.91 -0.46
N PHE A 14 -9.96 -12.60 -0.64
CA PHE A 14 -10.94 -11.59 -0.23
C PHE A 14 -12.26 -11.72 -1.01
N VAL A 15 -12.21 -11.99 -2.31
CA VAL A 15 -13.44 -12.27 -3.08
C VAL A 15 -14.18 -13.50 -2.52
N LYS A 16 -13.46 -14.59 -2.22
CA LYS A 16 -14.06 -15.79 -1.62
C LYS A 16 -14.66 -15.51 -0.24
N LEU A 17 -13.98 -14.69 0.57
CA LEU A 17 -14.50 -14.26 1.87
C LEU A 17 -15.81 -13.50 1.71
N MET A 18 -15.84 -12.48 0.84
CA MET A 18 -17.04 -11.67 0.63
C MET A 18 -18.19 -12.47 0.04
N ASP A 19 -17.92 -13.37 -0.91
CA ASP A 19 -18.93 -14.30 -1.43
C ASP A 19 -19.47 -15.24 -0.33
N GLY A 20 -18.59 -15.75 0.55
CA GLY A 20 -18.96 -16.60 1.69
C GLY A 20 -19.82 -15.86 2.73
N LEU A 21 -19.60 -14.55 2.89
CA LEU A 21 -20.43 -13.66 3.73
C LEU A 21 -21.73 -13.22 3.05
N GLY A 22 -21.95 -13.59 1.79
CA GLY A 22 -23.17 -13.28 1.03
C GLY A 22 -23.12 -11.94 0.28
N TYR A 23 -22.00 -11.22 0.29
CA TYR A 23 -21.87 -9.95 -0.43
C TYR A 23 -21.53 -10.21 -1.90
N LYS A 24 -22.44 -9.86 -2.80
CA LYS A 24 -22.23 -9.98 -4.25
C LYS A 24 -21.35 -8.86 -4.82
N LYS A 25 -21.44 -7.67 -4.21
CA LYS A 25 -20.58 -6.53 -4.46
C LYS A 25 -20.15 -5.91 -3.14
N PHE A 26 -18.94 -5.35 -3.12
CA PHE A 26 -18.37 -4.69 -1.95
C PHE A 26 -17.50 -3.51 -2.34
N ALA A 27 -17.26 -2.62 -1.40
CA ALA A 27 -16.29 -1.54 -1.51
C ALA A 27 -14.94 -2.00 -0.99
N ALA A 28 -13.85 -1.51 -1.57
CA ALA A 28 -12.51 -1.77 -1.08
C ALA A 28 -11.75 -0.45 -0.86
N HIS A 29 -10.99 -0.38 0.21
CA HIS A 29 -10.01 0.67 0.46
C HIS A 29 -8.67 0.03 0.80
N GLY A 30 -7.58 0.62 0.31
CA GLY A 30 -6.25 0.12 0.60
C GLY A 30 -5.17 1.18 0.56
N HIS A 31 -4.17 0.99 1.44
CA HIS A 31 -2.89 1.68 1.43
C HIS A 31 -1.78 0.63 1.55
N ASP A 32 -0.54 0.97 1.23
CA ASP A 32 0.59 0.04 1.27
C ASP A 32 0.28 -1.27 0.51
N TRP A 33 0.50 -2.43 1.09
CA TRP A 33 0.10 -3.73 0.55
C TRP A 33 -1.40 -3.82 0.24
N GLY A 34 -2.22 -3.18 1.07
CA GLY A 34 -3.66 -3.09 0.83
C GLY A 34 -4.00 -2.34 -0.45
N ALA A 35 -3.20 -1.37 -0.87
CA ALA A 35 -3.40 -0.67 -2.13
C ALA A 35 -3.15 -1.59 -3.33
N ILE A 36 -2.07 -2.38 -3.31
CA ILE A 36 -1.76 -3.33 -4.40
C ILE A 36 -2.81 -4.44 -4.46
N ILE A 37 -3.26 -4.95 -3.30
CA ILE A 37 -4.35 -5.93 -3.22
C ILE A 37 -5.65 -5.34 -3.79
N THR A 38 -5.98 -4.09 -3.43
CA THR A 38 -7.17 -3.39 -3.92
C THR A 38 -7.08 -3.10 -5.43
N ALA A 39 -5.90 -2.73 -5.93
CA ALA A 39 -5.65 -2.58 -7.37
C ALA A 39 -5.84 -3.91 -8.11
N GLN A 40 -5.36 -5.03 -7.55
CA GLN A 40 -5.58 -6.37 -8.10
C GLN A 40 -7.06 -6.76 -8.09
N LEU A 41 -7.81 -6.42 -7.03
CA LEU A 41 -9.27 -6.58 -7.01
C LEU A 41 -9.92 -5.79 -8.14
N GLY A 42 -9.55 -4.52 -8.32
CA GLY A 42 -10.08 -3.66 -9.37
C GLY A 42 -9.64 -4.05 -10.78
N HIS A 43 -8.52 -4.78 -10.94
CA HIS A 43 -8.06 -5.35 -12.20
C HIS A 43 -8.81 -6.64 -12.54
N LYS A 44 -8.77 -7.62 -11.65
CA LYS A 44 -9.24 -8.99 -11.93
C LYS A 44 -10.72 -9.20 -11.62
N HIS A 45 -11.25 -8.48 -10.64
CA HIS A 45 -12.57 -8.68 -10.07
C HIS A 45 -13.39 -7.38 -10.04
N ALA A 46 -13.24 -6.52 -11.06
CA ALA A 46 -13.92 -5.23 -11.14
C ALA A 46 -15.46 -5.38 -11.05
N ASP A 47 -16.02 -6.46 -11.55
CA ASP A 47 -17.44 -6.79 -11.49
C ASP A 47 -17.96 -7.04 -10.05
N LYS A 48 -17.07 -7.38 -9.12
CA LYS A 48 -17.36 -7.58 -7.70
C LYS A 48 -17.28 -6.29 -6.87
N LEU A 49 -16.67 -5.23 -7.42
CA LEU A 49 -16.50 -3.99 -6.69
C LEU A 49 -17.61 -2.96 -6.99
N ILE A 50 -18.05 -2.27 -5.94
CA ILE A 50 -18.79 -1.01 -6.04
C ILE A 50 -17.80 0.08 -6.48
N GLY A 51 -16.61 0.09 -5.89
CA GLY A 51 -15.50 0.95 -6.17
C GLY A 51 -14.29 0.59 -5.32
N ALA A 52 -13.15 1.17 -5.65
CA ALA A 52 -11.87 0.98 -4.99
C ALA A 52 -11.30 2.35 -4.59
N HIS A 53 -10.87 2.51 -3.34
CA HIS A 53 -10.29 3.75 -2.84
C HIS A 53 -8.82 3.52 -2.44
N PHE A 54 -7.96 4.51 -2.72
CA PHE A 54 -6.51 4.39 -2.54
C PHE A 54 -5.90 5.61 -1.88
N THR A 55 -4.86 5.40 -1.08
CA THR A 55 -3.94 6.45 -0.64
C THR A 55 -2.52 6.24 -1.15
N THR A 56 -2.20 5.04 -1.65
CA THR A 56 -0.93 4.69 -2.28
C THR A 56 -1.20 4.09 -3.65
N MET A 57 -0.47 4.52 -4.69
CA MET A 57 -0.62 4.02 -6.05
C MET A 57 0.69 3.42 -6.54
N LEU A 58 0.63 2.15 -6.92
CA LEU A 58 1.78 1.41 -7.47
C LEU A 58 1.35 0.59 -8.69
N PRO A 59 2.24 0.40 -9.68
CA PRO A 59 2.00 -0.57 -10.75
C PRO A 59 1.86 -1.98 -10.16
N LEU A 60 0.93 -2.79 -10.69
CA LEU A 60 0.74 -4.18 -10.23
C LEU A 60 1.95 -5.07 -10.49
N ASP A 61 2.79 -4.71 -11.45
CA ASP A 61 4.03 -5.41 -11.80
C ASP A 61 5.29 -4.82 -11.12
N THR A 62 5.12 -3.94 -10.14
CA THR A 62 6.24 -3.27 -9.45
C THR A 62 7.25 -4.25 -8.86
N PHE A 63 6.79 -5.42 -8.36
CA PHE A 63 7.68 -6.46 -7.83
C PHE A 63 8.42 -7.26 -8.93
N GLY A 64 7.96 -7.18 -10.16
CA GLY A 64 8.62 -7.70 -11.35
C GLY A 64 9.55 -6.71 -12.05
N GLY A 65 9.75 -5.53 -11.47
CA GLY A 65 10.55 -4.45 -12.05
C GLY A 65 9.75 -3.47 -12.91
N GLY A 66 8.42 -3.53 -12.87
CA GLY A 66 7.56 -2.53 -13.51
C GLY A 66 7.75 -1.15 -12.90
N THR A 67 7.97 -0.17 -13.74
CA THR A 67 8.13 1.25 -13.37
C THR A 67 7.16 2.12 -14.14
N VAL A 68 6.94 3.33 -13.66
CA VAL A 68 6.21 4.34 -14.41
C VAL A 68 7.13 4.93 -15.46
N ASP A 69 6.67 4.98 -16.71
CA ASP A 69 7.42 5.54 -17.84
C ASP A 69 7.65 7.05 -17.64
N ASP A 70 8.86 7.52 -17.93
CA ASP A 70 9.26 8.91 -17.74
C ASP A 70 8.38 9.91 -18.52
N SER A 71 7.75 9.47 -19.61
CA SER A 71 6.85 10.30 -20.41
C SER A 71 5.58 10.75 -19.67
N PHE A 72 5.24 10.10 -18.55
CA PHE A 72 4.10 10.49 -17.72
C PHE A 72 4.41 11.66 -16.77
N PHE A 73 5.70 11.95 -16.51
CA PHE A 73 6.08 13.04 -15.61
C PHE A 73 5.99 14.39 -16.32
N GLY A 74 5.12 15.24 -15.84
CA GLY A 74 5.05 16.65 -16.28
C GLY A 74 6.26 17.45 -15.81
N ALA A 75 6.49 18.61 -16.43
CA ALA A 75 7.61 19.48 -16.05
C ALA A 75 7.58 19.93 -14.58
N ASN A 76 6.41 19.97 -13.97
CA ASN A 76 6.20 20.34 -12.56
C ASN A 76 6.14 19.13 -11.60
N GLU A 77 6.41 17.90 -12.10
CA GLU A 77 6.35 16.66 -11.34
C GLU A 77 7.72 15.95 -11.28
N MET A 78 8.80 16.63 -11.68
CA MET A 78 10.15 16.07 -11.63
C MET A 78 10.63 15.80 -10.19
N ASP A 79 10.13 16.57 -9.23
CA ASP A 79 10.34 16.36 -7.79
C ASP A 79 9.77 15.01 -7.31
N ILE A 80 8.68 14.54 -7.90
CA ILE A 80 8.12 13.20 -7.63
C ILE A 80 9.14 12.11 -7.98
N ALA A 81 9.75 12.20 -9.16
CA ALA A 81 10.75 11.23 -9.60
C ALA A 81 11.99 11.24 -8.68
N GLU A 82 12.46 12.42 -8.28
CA GLU A 82 13.57 12.59 -7.34
C GLU A 82 13.23 12.03 -5.95
N LYS A 83 12.03 12.30 -5.42
CA LYS A 83 11.53 11.75 -4.16
C LYS A 83 11.51 10.22 -4.19
N ASN A 84 10.98 9.63 -5.24
CA ASN A 84 10.92 8.18 -5.41
C ASN A 84 12.33 7.56 -5.51
N MET A 85 13.24 8.17 -6.27
CA MET A 85 14.64 7.72 -6.35
C MET A 85 15.31 7.76 -4.97
N HIS A 86 15.15 8.85 -4.23
CA HIS A 86 15.72 9.00 -2.90
C HIS A 86 15.18 7.94 -1.94
N PHE A 87 13.87 7.69 -1.96
CA PHE A 87 13.26 6.64 -1.16
C PHE A 87 13.88 5.26 -1.43
N PHE A 88 14.04 4.87 -2.69
CA PHE A 88 14.65 3.58 -3.01
C PHE A 88 16.14 3.51 -2.67
N ALA A 89 16.88 4.60 -2.83
CA ALA A 89 18.31 4.64 -2.55
C ALA A 89 18.63 4.60 -1.05
N ASP A 90 17.87 5.29 -0.24
CA ASP A 90 18.13 5.48 1.21
C ASP A 90 17.18 4.67 2.09
N GLY A 91 15.88 4.68 1.79
CA GLY A 91 14.84 3.99 2.56
C GLY A 91 14.54 2.55 2.14
N GLY A 92 14.98 2.10 0.95
CA GLY A 92 14.58 0.83 0.34
C GLY A 92 15.24 -0.44 0.90
N GLY A 93 16.16 -0.32 1.86
CA GLY A 93 16.92 -1.45 2.41
C GLY A 93 16.02 -2.55 3.02
N TYR A 94 14.95 -2.17 3.69
CA TYR A 94 13.98 -3.12 4.26
C TYR A 94 13.33 -3.99 3.18
N PHE A 95 12.95 -3.37 2.07
CA PHE A 95 12.33 -4.04 0.93
C PHE A 95 13.28 -5.08 0.32
N ALA A 96 14.53 -4.71 0.08
CA ALA A 96 15.54 -5.61 -0.47
C ALA A 96 15.78 -6.82 0.44
N LEU A 97 15.91 -6.61 1.76
CA LEU A 97 16.10 -7.70 2.73
C LEU A 97 14.87 -8.63 2.78
N GLN A 98 13.67 -8.09 2.90
CA GLN A 98 12.44 -8.88 3.00
C GLN A 98 12.12 -9.62 1.69
N SER A 99 12.44 -9.02 0.54
CA SER A 99 12.23 -9.67 -0.77
C SER A 99 13.24 -10.77 -1.08
N THR A 100 14.42 -10.79 -0.45
CA THR A 100 15.50 -11.73 -0.81
C THR A 100 15.87 -12.70 0.30
N ARG A 101 15.86 -12.27 1.56
CA ARG A 101 16.33 -13.05 2.73
C ARG A 101 15.43 -12.88 3.95
N PRO A 102 14.10 -13.03 3.81
CA PRO A 102 13.14 -12.79 4.89
C PRO A 102 13.41 -13.63 6.14
N GLN A 103 13.84 -14.88 5.98
CA GLN A 103 14.06 -15.78 7.10
C GLN A 103 15.24 -15.35 7.98
N THR A 104 16.32 -14.83 7.39
CA THR A 104 17.48 -14.34 8.15
C THR A 104 17.08 -13.18 9.04
N LEU A 105 16.33 -12.23 8.49
CA LEU A 105 15.83 -11.08 9.22
C LEU A 105 14.80 -11.50 10.28
N ALA A 106 13.90 -12.41 9.93
CA ALA A 106 12.88 -12.91 10.85
C ALA A 106 13.50 -13.54 12.10
N ASN A 107 14.52 -14.39 11.95
CA ASN A 107 15.21 -15.01 13.08
C ASN A 107 15.81 -13.95 14.04
N ALA A 108 16.36 -12.86 13.51
CA ALA A 108 16.93 -11.79 14.32
C ALA A 108 15.86 -10.98 15.07
N LEU A 109 14.75 -10.66 14.39
CA LEU A 109 13.70 -9.81 14.95
C LEU A 109 12.68 -10.57 15.81
N SER A 110 12.54 -11.87 15.64
CA SER A 110 11.76 -12.72 16.56
C SER A 110 12.49 -13.02 17.86
N ASP A 111 13.80 -12.78 17.94
CA ASP A 111 14.62 -13.00 19.17
C ASP A 111 14.89 -11.68 19.92
N SER A 112 14.65 -10.53 19.34
CA SER A 112 14.93 -9.23 19.94
C SER A 112 13.74 -8.28 19.90
N PRO A 113 13.03 -8.07 21.01
CA PRO A 113 11.93 -7.09 21.06
C PRO A 113 12.38 -5.67 20.77
N VAL A 114 13.61 -5.30 21.17
CA VAL A 114 14.20 -3.99 20.85
C VAL A 114 14.55 -3.89 19.36
N GLY A 115 15.07 -4.97 18.78
CA GLY A 115 15.34 -5.01 17.33
C GLY A 115 14.05 -4.84 16.51
N LEU A 116 13.00 -5.58 16.88
CA LEU A 116 11.69 -5.46 16.23
C LEU A 116 11.09 -4.07 16.42
N CYS A 117 11.18 -3.51 17.63
CA CYS A 117 10.74 -2.15 17.92
C CYS A 117 11.45 -1.13 17.02
N SER A 118 12.77 -1.17 16.95
CA SER A 118 13.57 -0.27 16.11
C SER A 118 13.19 -0.39 14.63
N TRP A 119 13.01 -1.63 14.13
CA TRP A 119 12.63 -1.90 12.74
C TRP A 119 11.29 -1.29 12.36
N ILE A 120 10.29 -1.38 13.25
CA ILE A 120 8.95 -0.85 12.99
C ILE A 120 8.91 0.68 13.20
N LEU A 121 9.49 1.18 14.28
CA LEU A 121 9.41 2.61 14.64
C LEU A 121 10.20 3.50 13.68
N GLU A 122 11.30 3.01 13.12
CA GLU A 122 12.01 3.70 12.03
C GLU A 122 11.03 4.05 10.89
N LYS A 123 10.23 3.08 10.43
CA LYS A 123 9.26 3.31 9.36
C LYS A 123 8.11 4.23 9.79
N ARG A 124 7.67 4.11 11.05
CA ARG A 124 6.65 5.03 11.59
C ARG A 124 7.12 6.47 11.58
N ARG A 125 8.39 6.70 11.88
CA ARG A 125 9.00 8.03 11.87
C ARG A 125 9.24 8.54 10.45
N ASP A 126 9.85 7.73 9.60
CA ASP A 126 10.36 8.17 8.31
C ASP A 126 9.26 8.29 7.24
N TRP A 127 8.12 7.61 7.45
CA TRP A 127 7.01 7.58 6.47
C TRP A 127 5.79 8.40 6.92
N SER A 128 5.88 9.11 8.03
CA SER A 128 4.80 9.95 8.54
C SER A 128 5.10 11.43 8.33
N ASP A 129 4.04 12.21 8.25
CA ASP A 129 4.10 13.68 8.32
C ASP A 129 4.35 14.14 9.77
N CYS A 130 5.51 13.79 10.32
CA CYS A 130 5.85 14.04 11.72
C CYS A 130 7.05 15.00 11.93
N GLY A 131 7.66 15.48 10.85
CA GLY A 131 8.83 16.36 10.95
C GLY A 131 10.00 15.77 11.75
N GLY A 132 10.10 14.42 11.81
CA GLY A 132 11.12 13.68 12.54
C GLY A 132 10.78 13.40 14.03
N ASP A 133 9.67 13.92 14.53
CA ASP A 133 9.14 13.62 15.86
C ASP A 133 7.90 12.73 15.75
N VAL A 134 8.11 11.41 15.85
CA VAL A 134 7.04 10.41 15.68
C VAL A 134 5.93 10.56 16.73
N GLU A 135 6.25 11.07 17.93
CA GLU A 135 5.27 11.28 19.01
C GLU A 135 4.36 12.48 18.76
N SER A 136 4.67 13.33 17.77
CA SER A 136 3.76 14.39 17.30
C SER A 136 2.53 13.85 16.58
N ARG A 137 2.58 12.63 16.04
CA ARG A 137 1.50 11.98 15.29
C ARG A 137 0.94 10.73 15.95
N PHE A 138 1.73 10.01 16.73
CA PHE A 138 1.32 8.76 17.37
C PHE A 138 1.62 8.78 18.86
N SER A 139 0.70 8.30 19.67
CA SER A 139 0.99 8.09 21.09
C SER A 139 2.00 6.95 21.27
N LYS A 140 2.74 6.96 22.37
CA LYS A 140 3.64 5.85 22.73
C LYS A 140 2.90 4.51 22.81
N ASP A 141 1.66 4.53 23.29
CA ASP A 141 0.84 3.34 23.41
C ASP A 141 0.46 2.77 22.03
N ASP A 142 0.14 3.61 21.04
CA ASP A 142 -0.11 3.18 19.67
C ASP A 142 1.13 2.56 19.03
N LEU A 143 2.29 3.19 19.22
CA LEU A 143 3.57 2.71 18.70
C LEU A 143 3.93 1.36 19.31
N ILE A 144 3.86 1.25 20.64
CA ILE A 144 4.15 0.00 21.38
C ILE A 144 3.13 -1.08 20.99
N THR A 145 1.84 -0.74 20.91
CA THR A 145 0.79 -1.69 20.51
C THR A 145 1.08 -2.28 19.14
N THR A 146 1.49 -1.46 18.19
CA THR A 146 1.87 -1.93 16.85
C THR A 146 3.00 -2.96 16.91
N VAL A 147 4.06 -2.68 17.68
CA VAL A 147 5.19 -3.61 17.86
C VAL A 147 4.74 -4.89 18.55
N MET A 148 3.91 -4.78 19.60
CA MET A 148 3.42 -5.91 20.38
C MET A 148 2.51 -6.84 19.58
N LEU A 149 1.76 -6.33 18.58
CA LEU A 149 0.99 -7.17 17.66
C LEU A 149 1.90 -8.15 16.92
N TYR A 150 3.03 -7.69 16.39
CA TYR A 150 4.02 -8.58 15.74
C TYR A 150 4.71 -9.50 16.75
N TRP A 151 5.11 -8.96 17.90
CA TRP A 151 5.86 -9.70 18.90
C TRP A 151 5.06 -10.84 19.52
N LEU A 152 3.86 -10.55 20.03
CA LEU A 152 3.03 -11.54 20.71
C LEU A 152 2.45 -12.62 19.80
N THR A 153 2.27 -12.30 18.52
CA THR A 153 1.74 -13.25 17.54
C THR A 153 2.84 -13.97 16.76
N ASP A 154 4.12 -13.64 17.00
CA ASP A 154 5.27 -14.15 16.23
C ASP A 154 5.06 -14.03 14.72
N SER A 155 4.51 -12.88 14.27
CA SER A 155 4.05 -12.72 12.88
C SER A 155 5.04 -11.97 11.99
N PHE A 156 6.17 -11.47 12.52
CA PHE A 156 7.13 -10.75 11.69
C PHE A 156 7.66 -11.61 10.53
N GLY A 157 7.99 -12.87 10.80
CA GLY A 157 8.47 -13.79 9.77
C GLY A 157 7.49 -14.00 8.62
N THR A 158 6.19 -14.08 8.91
CA THR A 158 5.15 -14.22 7.90
C THR A 158 4.92 -12.93 7.12
N SER A 159 5.01 -11.77 7.78
CA SER A 159 4.90 -10.46 7.11
C SER A 159 6.09 -10.20 6.17
N ALA A 160 7.32 -10.47 6.62
CA ALA A 160 8.51 -10.36 5.78
C ALA A 160 8.46 -11.30 4.56
N ARG A 161 7.94 -12.53 4.76
CA ARG A 161 7.78 -13.50 3.67
C ARG A 161 6.82 -13.04 2.58
N PHE A 162 5.85 -12.19 2.88
CA PHE A 162 4.92 -11.66 1.89
C PHE A 162 5.65 -10.89 0.77
N TYR A 163 6.70 -10.14 1.13
CA TYR A 163 7.59 -9.47 0.18
C TYR A 163 8.33 -10.46 -0.71
N TYR A 164 8.85 -11.54 -0.10
CA TYR A 164 9.55 -12.60 -0.85
C TYR A 164 8.62 -13.26 -1.87
N GLU A 165 7.41 -13.64 -1.46
CA GLU A 165 6.45 -14.29 -2.34
C GLU A 165 6.00 -13.35 -3.48
N ALA A 166 5.83 -12.05 -3.22
CA ALA A 166 5.51 -11.08 -4.26
C ALA A 166 6.65 -10.90 -5.26
N ALA A 167 7.91 -10.83 -4.79
CA ALA A 167 9.07 -10.65 -5.64
C ALA A 167 9.45 -11.89 -6.49
N HIS A 168 9.06 -13.11 -6.03
CA HIS A 168 9.40 -14.37 -6.72
C HIS A 168 8.25 -14.98 -7.50
N GLN A 169 7.10 -14.33 -7.53
CA GLN A 169 5.95 -14.71 -8.34
C GLN A 169 5.53 -13.52 -9.21
N PRO A 170 6.08 -13.41 -10.43
CA PRO A 170 5.76 -12.30 -11.32
C PRO A 170 4.26 -12.14 -11.48
N TRP A 171 3.80 -10.90 -11.41
CA TRP A 171 2.40 -10.60 -11.69
C TRP A 171 2.04 -10.96 -13.12
N VAL A 172 0.92 -11.64 -13.29
CA VAL A 172 0.37 -11.98 -14.61
C VAL A 172 -0.97 -11.26 -14.76
N PRO A 173 -1.09 -10.34 -15.72
CA PRO A 173 -2.34 -9.64 -15.95
C PRO A 173 -3.46 -10.59 -16.34
N SER A 174 -4.65 -10.40 -15.78
CA SER A 174 -5.86 -11.17 -16.14
C SER A 174 -6.43 -10.74 -17.49
N HIS A 175 -6.06 -9.57 -17.96
CA HIS A 175 -6.43 -8.98 -19.26
C HIS A 175 -5.47 -7.84 -19.63
N ASN A 176 -5.56 -7.36 -20.87
CA ASN A 176 -4.76 -6.26 -21.41
C ASN A 176 -5.57 -4.98 -21.67
N ARG A 177 -6.78 -4.87 -21.10
CA ARG A 177 -7.63 -3.68 -21.26
C ARG A 177 -7.05 -2.50 -20.48
N LYS A 178 -7.44 -1.31 -20.86
CA LYS A 178 -7.13 -0.03 -20.21
C LYS A 178 -8.44 0.65 -19.77
N PRO A 179 -8.46 1.33 -18.65
CA PRO A 179 -7.39 1.39 -17.65
C PRO A 179 -7.09 0.01 -17.03
N VAL A 180 -5.89 -0.17 -16.49
CA VAL A 180 -5.49 -1.47 -15.89
C VAL A 180 -6.38 -1.82 -14.72
N VAL A 181 -6.68 -0.86 -13.85
CA VAL A 181 -7.64 -1.00 -12.74
C VAL A 181 -8.99 -0.50 -13.22
N GLU A 182 -9.88 -1.42 -13.62
CA GLU A 182 -11.15 -1.12 -14.28
C GLU A 182 -12.27 -0.68 -13.33
N ALA A 183 -12.23 -1.10 -12.07
CA ALA A 183 -13.22 -0.67 -11.09
C ALA A 183 -13.21 0.86 -10.93
N PRO A 184 -14.34 1.52 -10.62
CA PRO A 184 -14.34 2.94 -10.29
C PRO A 184 -13.37 3.24 -9.14
N CYS A 185 -12.45 4.21 -9.32
CA CYS A 185 -11.40 4.53 -8.36
C CYS A 185 -11.58 5.91 -7.75
N GLY A 186 -11.47 5.98 -6.41
CA GLY A 186 -11.22 7.17 -5.63
C GLY A 186 -9.78 7.19 -5.14
N ILE A 187 -9.11 8.32 -5.23
CA ILE A 187 -7.70 8.47 -4.87
C ILE A 187 -7.53 9.70 -4.00
N ALA A 188 -6.91 9.50 -2.83
CA ALA A 188 -6.51 10.56 -1.91
C ALA A 188 -4.98 10.64 -1.88
N ILE A 189 -4.41 11.75 -2.37
CA ILE A 189 -2.98 11.98 -2.40
C ILE A 189 -2.57 12.72 -1.12
N PHE A 190 -1.73 12.07 -0.31
CA PHE A 190 -1.17 12.65 0.90
C PHE A 190 0.23 13.21 0.61
N PRO A 191 0.58 14.43 1.10
CA PRO A 191 1.82 15.11 0.71
C PRO A 191 3.08 14.36 1.13
N GLU A 192 3.05 13.68 2.29
CA GLU A 192 4.19 12.95 2.83
C GLU A 192 4.13 11.43 2.58
N GLU A 193 3.26 10.98 1.63
CA GLU A 193 3.34 9.57 1.16
C GLU A 193 4.72 9.31 0.54
N VAL A 194 5.35 8.19 0.92
CA VAL A 194 6.74 7.88 0.55
C VAL A 194 6.96 7.63 -0.93
N LEU A 195 5.94 7.15 -1.62
CA LEU A 195 5.94 6.93 -3.07
C LEU A 195 4.77 7.67 -3.70
N ALA A 196 5.08 8.62 -4.55
CA ALA A 196 4.10 9.36 -5.32
C ALA A 196 4.15 8.97 -6.80
N GLN A 197 3.05 9.22 -7.51
CA GLN A 197 2.97 8.94 -8.95
C GLN A 197 2.44 10.17 -9.69
N PRO A 198 2.90 10.40 -10.93
CA PRO A 198 2.42 11.52 -11.73
C PRO A 198 0.93 11.34 -12.06
N LYS A 199 0.20 12.44 -12.02
CA LYS A 199 -1.26 12.44 -12.23
C LYS A 199 -1.67 11.81 -13.55
N ALA A 200 -0.91 12.11 -14.62
CA ALA A 200 -1.18 11.55 -15.94
C ALA A 200 -1.10 10.02 -15.97
N TRP A 201 -0.16 9.42 -15.21
CA TRP A 201 -0.08 7.97 -15.08
C TRP A 201 -1.25 7.43 -14.25
N ILE A 202 -1.60 8.07 -13.14
CA ILE A 202 -2.73 7.67 -12.30
C ILE A 202 -4.00 7.59 -13.15
N GLU A 203 -4.31 8.63 -13.93
CA GLU A 203 -5.48 8.69 -14.81
C GLU A 203 -5.44 7.66 -15.96
N HIS A 204 -4.24 7.29 -16.42
CA HIS A 204 -4.05 6.26 -17.44
C HIS A 204 -4.21 4.83 -16.87
N TYR A 205 -3.76 4.61 -15.64
CA TYR A 205 -3.69 3.28 -15.03
C TYR A 205 -4.96 2.89 -14.28
N TYR A 206 -5.62 3.86 -13.62
CA TYR A 206 -6.82 3.69 -12.81
C TYR A 206 -8.04 4.32 -13.47
N ASN A 207 -9.22 3.70 -13.31
CA ASN A 207 -10.51 4.29 -13.72
C ASN A 207 -10.94 5.38 -12.72
N VAL A 208 -10.23 6.49 -12.68
CA VAL A 208 -10.40 7.57 -11.71
C VAL A 208 -11.78 8.22 -11.85
N LYS A 209 -12.53 8.27 -10.74
CA LYS A 209 -13.81 8.96 -10.60
C LYS A 209 -13.77 10.06 -9.55
N HIS A 210 -12.78 10.00 -8.65
CA HIS A 210 -12.56 10.96 -7.60
C HIS A 210 -11.06 11.05 -7.33
N LEU A 211 -10.52 12.26 -7.22
CA LEU A 211 -9.12 12.50 -6.88
C LEU A 211 -9.06 13.72 -5.98
N SER A 212 -8.46 13.57 -4.81
CA SER A 212 -8.28 14.61 -3.80
C SER A 212 -6.82 14.76 -3.45
N GLU A 213 -6.38 16.00 -3.28
CA GLU A 213 -5.08 16.33 -2.71
C GLU A 213 -5.29 16.75 -1.26
N MET A 214 -4.64 16.07 -0.33
CA MET A 214 -4.75 16.33 1.10
C MET A 214 -3.74 17.39 1.53
N SER A 215 -4.09 18.16 2.57
CA SER A 215 -3.25 19.26 3.05
C SER A 215 -2.16 18.82 4.01
N SER A 216 -2.27 17.62 4.61
CA SER A 216 -1.35 17.06 5.60
C SER A 216 -1.48 15.54 5.63
N GLY A 217 -0.52 14.86 6.26
CA GLY A 217 -0.48 13.42 6.44
C GLY A 217 0.47 12.72 5.47
N GLY A 218 0.87 11.52 5.86
CA GLY A 218 1.82 10.68 5.14
C GLY A 218 1.29 9.27 4.89
N HIS A 219 2.21 8.32 4.93
CA HIS A 219 1.93 6.92 4.62
C HIS A 219 0.87 6.29 5.53
N PHE A 220 0.83 6.66 6.80
CA PHE A 220 -0.12 6.11 7.76
C PHE A 220 -1.39 6.95 7.89
N ALA A 221 -1.90 7.43 6.77
CA ALA A 221 -3.00 8.38 6.64
C ALA A 221 -4.21 8.09 7.56
N ALA A 222 -4.57 6.81 7.74
CA ALA A 222 -5.67 6.41 8.61
C ALA A 222 -5.43 6.72 10.10
N MET A 223 -4.17 6.83 10.53
CA MET A 223 -3.80 7.19 11.89
C MET A 223 -3.41 8.67 12.00
N GLU A 224 -2.82 9.24 10.95
CA GLU A 224 -2.35 10.62 10.94
C GLU A 224 -3.50 11.61 10.72
N GLU A 225 -4.40 11.33 9.78
CA GLU A 225 -5.49 12.20 9.32
C GLU A 225 -6.82 11.42 9.17
N PRO A 226 -7.32 10.76 10.24
CA PRO A 226 -8.47 9.85 10.15
C PRO A 226 -9.75 10.53 9.66
N GLU A 227 -10.00 11.78 10.09
CA GLU A 227 -11.22 12.51 9.70
C GLU A 227 -11.19 12.92 8.22
N ALA A 228 -10.04 13.39 7.74
CA ALA A 228 -9.87 13.79 6.35
C ALA A 228 -10.02 12.58 5.42
N LEU A 229 -9.36 11.46 5.75
CA LEU A 229 -9.47 10.22 4.99
C LEU A 229 -10.89 9.66 5.01
N LEU A 230 -11.55 9.62 6.16
CA LEU A 230 -12.94 9.14 6.28
C LEU A 230 -13.89 9.96 5.41
N LYS A 231 -13.75 11.29 5.46
CA LYS A 231 -14.57 12.20 4.65
C LYS A 231 -14.38 11.96 3.15
N ASP A 232 -13.16 11.77 2.72
CA ASP A 232 -12.84 11.51 1.31
C ASP A 232 -13.43 10.18 0.83
N ILE A 233 -13.26 9.11 1.61
CA ILE A 233 -13.86 7.80 1.34
C ILE A 233 -15.40 7.93 1.23
N GLN A 234 -16.04 8.65 2.17
CA GLN A 234 -17.48 8.84 2.15
C GLN A 234 -17.94 9.61 0.91
N GLN A 235 -17.23 10.66 0.51
CA GLN A 235 -17.55 11.46 -0.68
C GLN A 235 -17.46 10.60 -1.96
N PHE A 236 -16.39 9.84 -2.10
CA PHE A 236 -16.20 8.95 -3.24
C PHE A 236 -17.34 7.94 -3.35
N PHE A 237 -17.58 7.15 -2.29
CA PHE A 237 -18.61 6.10 -2.34
C PHE A 237 -20.05 6.62 -2.40
N ALA A 238 -20.31 7.82 -1.90
CA ALA A 238 -21.63 8.46 -2.05
C ALA A 238 -21.96 8.75 -3.53
N SER A 239 -20.96 9.04 -4.35
CA SER A 239 -21.13 9.30 -5.79
C SER A 239 -21.43 8.04 -6.61
N LEU A 240 -21.25 6.85 -6.05
CA LEU A 240 -21.42 5.55 -6.71
C LEU A 240 -22.75 4.84 -6.32
N ARG A 241 -23.60 5.50 -5.54
CA ARG A 241 -24.90 4.98 -5.09
C ARG A 241 -26.00 5.27 -6.09
#